data_33da2adb9546521d539a31afceb7f9df
#
_entry.id   33da2adb9546521d539a31afceb7f9df
#
_cell.length_a   1.000
_cell.length_b   1.000
_cell.length_c   1.000
_cell.angle_alpha   90.00
_cell.angle_beta   90.00
_cell.angle_gamma   90.00
#
_symmetry.space_group_name_H-M   'P 1'
#
loop_
_entity.id
_entity.type
_entity.pdbx_description
1 polymer ?
#
loop_
_entity_poly.entity_id
_entity_poly.type
_entity_poly.pdbx_seq_one_letter_code
_entity_poly.pdbx_strand_id
1 'polypeptide(L)'
;MKAIQKVMGIIYAVSVMSLLIVSYASSAANVHETPTIKTIDRWVQEVSNWGRWGDADESGTLNLITPEKRVAAARLVTAGISVSLGHYAMTEKTVDNNSPYEHSMITLNLPGAENSRFDSIKVESHGSAHTHVDALCHQLKAGELYNGYSADVITDSGCAKLGIDNLKDGVFTRGILIDVPRLKGVPWLEPGVAIYPEDLEAWEKQASIRVGAGDVLLVRTGRWARRAAKGPWPMSERSS
;
A
#
# COMPACT_ATOMS: atom_id res chain seq x y z
N MET A 1 -17.99 -14.50 -87.14
CA MET A 1 -18.85 -13.34 -86.88
C MET A 1 -18.84 -13.04 -85.42
N LYS A 2 -18.54 -11.81 -85.16
CA LYS A 2 -18.69 -11.02 -83.89
C LYS A 2 -17.70 -11.31 -82.79
N ALA A 3 -16.81 -10.38 -82.85
CA ALA A 3 -15.91 -9.99 -81.78
C ALA A 3 -16.61 -9.70 -80.47
N ILE A 4 -16.10 -10.29 -79.43
CA ILE A 4 -16.37 -9.83 -78.08
C ILE A 4 -15.15 -9.11 -77.67
N GLN A 5 -15.25 -7.77 -77.68
CA GLN A 5 -14.27 -6.86 -77.17
C GLN A 5 -14.06 -7.11 -75.67
N LYS A 6 -12.87 -7.55 -75.33
CA LYS A 6 -12.38 -7.51 -73.97
C LYS A 6 -12.15 -6.05 -73.58
N VAL A 7 -13.09 -5.51 -72.86
CA VAL A 7 -12.85 -4.31 -72.10
C VAL A 7 -12.07 -4.74 -70.86
N MET A 8 -10.75 -4.64 -70.94
CA MET A 8 -9.91 -4.69 -69.76
C MET A 8 -10.10 -3.39 -69.01
N GLY A 9 -11.03 -3.42 -68.06
CA GLY A 9 -11.07 -2.40 -67.04
C GLY A 9 -9.91 -2.60 -66.08
N ILE A 10 -8.91 -1.76 -66.22
CA ILE A 10 -7.86 -1.64 -65.22
C ILE A 10 -8.50 -0.99 -64.01
N ILE A 11 -8.90 -1.82 -63.09
CA ILE A 11 -9.27 -1.33 -61.75
C ILE A 11 -7.98 -0.94 -61.07
N TYR A 12 -7.67 0.36 -61.05
CA TYR A 12 -6.72 0.90 -60.13
C TYR A 12 -7.28 0.74 -58.73
N ALA A 13 -6.88 -0.36 -58.06
CA ALA A 13 -7.00 -0.47 -56.64
C ALA A 13 -6.05 0.55 -56.01
N VAL A 14 -6.54 1.75 -55.78
CA VAL A 14 -5.91 2.70 -54.90
C VAL A 14 -6.03 2.12 -53.50
N SER A 15 -5.02 1.37 -53.11
CA SER A 15 -4.82 1.03 -51.70
C SER A 15 -4.60 2.31 -50.94
N VAL A 16 -5.66 2.86 -50.41
CA VAL A 16 -5.60 3.84 -49.35
C VAL A 16 -5.08 3.09 -48.14
N MET A 17 -3.76 3.01 -48.05
CA MET A 17 -3.06 2.59 -46.86
C MET A 17 -3.27 3.75 -45.85
N SER A 18 -4.41 3.65 -45.17
CA SER A 18 -4.66 4.49 -43.99
C SER A 18 -3.56 4.18 -42.99
N LEU A 19 -2.48 4.99 -43.03
CA LEU A 19 -1.56 5.08 -41.90
C LEU A 19 -2.40 5.54 -40.72
N LEU A 20 -2.83 4.59 -39.91
CA LEU A 20 -3.18 4.83 -38.52
C LEU A 20 -1.90 5.28 -37.84
N ILE A 21 -1.65 6.58 -37.92
CA ILE A 21 -0.74 7.24 -36.98
C ILE A 21 -1.45 7.11 -35.64
N VAL A 22 -1.14 6.01 -34.93
CA VAL A 22 -1.39 5.94 -33.50
C VAL A 22 -0.49 7.02 -32.92
N SER A 23 -1.04 8.22 -32.79
CA SER A 23 -0.44 9.25 -31.95
C SER A 23 -0.37 8.66 -30.56
N TYR A 24 0.77 8.06 -30.25
CA TYR A 24 1.17 7.93 -28.87
C TYR A 24 1.26 9.36 -28.37
N ALA A 25 0.18 9.84 -27.79
CA ALA A 25 0.28 10.98 -26.91
C ALA A 25 1.26 10.52 -25.83
N SER A 26 2.51 10.86 -26.02
CA SER A 26 3.50 10.84 -24.95
C SER A 26 2.89 11.76 -23.91
N SER A 27 2.22 11.17 -22.93
CA SER A 27 1.91 11.86 -21.70
C SER A 27 3.27 12.37 -21.25
N ALA A 28 3.49 13.67 -21.38
CA ALA A 28 4.67 14.29 -20.82
C ALA A 28 4.65 13.86 -19.35
N ALA A 29 5.54 12.93 -19.00
CA ALA A 29 5.72 12.55 -17.62
C ALA A 29 6.00 13.85 -16.90
N ASN A 30 5.12 14.25 -15.99
CA ASN A 30 5.38 15.38 -15.11
C ASN A 30 6.71 15.06 -14.45
N VAL A 31 7.77 15.75 -14.86
CA VAL A 31 9.08 15.63 -14.24
C VAL A 31 8.95 16.33 -12.91
N HIS A 32 8.59 15.55 -11.88
CA HIS A 32 8.56 16.07 -10.53
C HIS A 32 10.01 16.29 -10.09
N GLU A 33 10.33 17.51 -9.70
CA GLU A 33 11.60 17.78 -9.07
C GLU A 33 11.69 17.02 -7.74
N THR A 34 12.88 16.51 -7.42
CA THR A 34 13.13 15.87 -6.12
C THR A 34 12.83 16.88 -5.01
N PRO A 35 11.92 16.58 -4.09
CA PRO A 35 11.54 17.52 -3.04
C PRO A 35 12.75 17.90 -2.18
N THR A 36 12.91 19.18 -1.93
CA THR A 36 13.89 19.66 -0.94
C THR A 36 13.40 19.40 0.49
N ILE A 37 14.30 19.43 1.47
CA ILE A 37 13.92 19.36 2.91
C ILE A 37 12.86 20.40 3.24
N LYS A 38 13.02 21.64 2.77
CA LYS A 38 12.03 22.71 2.98
C LYS A 38 10.66 22.39 2.40
N THR A 39 10.63 21.74 1.24
CA THR A 39 9.38 21.28 0.61
C THR A 39 8.71 20.21 1.46
N ILE A 40 9.47 19.26 1.97
CA ILE A 40 8.96 18.20 2.84
C ILE A 40 8.45 18.78 4.16
N ASP A 41 9.20 19.70 4.79
CA ASP A 41 8.77 20.34 6.05
C ASP A 41 7.48 21.13 5.88
N ARG A 42 7.32 21.84 4.75
CA ARG A 42 6.07 22.53 4.42
C ARG A 42 4.92 21.52 4.28
N TRP A 43 5.10 20.44 3.51
CA TRP A 43 4.07 19.42 3.34
C TRP A 43 3.64 18.77 4.65
N VAL A 44 4.60 18.48 5.54
CA VAL A 44 4.30 17.94 6.87
C VAL A 44 3.39 18.90 7.66
N GLN A 45 3.64 20.20 7.58
CA GLN A 45 2.79 21.20 8.22
C GLN A 45 1.39 21.30 7.57
N GLU A 46 1.34 21.31 6.23
CA GLU A 46 0.10 21.43 5.46
C GLU A 46 -0.86 20.23 5.70
N VAL A 47 -0.32 19.01 5.88
CA VAL A 47 -1.13 17.81 6.11
C VAL A 47 -1.29 17.46 7.59
N SER A 48 -0.67 18.22 8.50
CA SER A 48 -0.76 17.97 9.93
C SER A 48 -2.21 18.09 10.41
N ASN A 49 -2.62 17.13 11.21
CA ASN A 49 -3.93 17.13 11.88
C ASN A 49 -3.80 17.20 13.41
N TRP A 50 -2.64 17.62 13.89
CA TRP A 50 -2.37 17.79 15.32
C TRP A 50 -3.37 18.78 15.95
N GLY A 51 -3.83 18.48 17.15
CA GLY A 51 -4.83 19.27 17.86
C GLY A 51 -6.27 19.16 17.30
N ARG A 52 -6.49 18.51 16.16
CA ARG A 52 -7.81 18.41 15.52
C ARG A 52 -8.87 17.73 16.43
N TRP A 53 -8.42 16.80 17.25
CA TRP A 53 -9.27 16.05 18.20
C TRP A 53 -8.92 16.33 19.66
N GLY A 54 -8.23 17.46 19.91
CA GLY A 54 -7.74 17.88 21.21
C GLY A 54 -6.32 17.41 21.53
N ASP A 55 -5.71 18.10 22.49
CA ASP A 55 -4.29 17.91 22.83
C ASP A 55 -3.97 16.54 23.43
N ALA A 56 -4.98 15.85 23.97
CA ALA A 56 -4.82 14.51 24.55
C ALA A 56 -5.14 13.38 23.59
N ASP A 57 -5.41 13.69 22.30
CA ASP A 57 -5.74 12.65 21.32
C ASP A 57 -4.53 11.75 21.02
N GLU A 58 -4.78 10.45 21.06
CA GLU A 58 -3.82 9.39 20.76
C GLU A 58 -4.23 8.51 19.56
N SER A 59 -5.31 8.86 18.87
CA SER A 59 -5.93 8.05 17.81
C SER A 59 -5.74 8.62 16.40
N GLY A 60 -5.49 9.91 16.28
CA GLY A 60 -5.29 10.55 14.99
C GLY A 60 -6.47 10.35 14.03
N THR A 61 -6.18 10.00 12.78
CA THR A 61 -7.21 9.81 11.75
C THR A 61 -8.16 8.64 12.02
N LEU A 62 -7.86 7.75 12.97
CA LEU A 62 -8.80 6.70 13.40
C LEU A 62 -10.09 7.29 13.97
N ASN A 63 -10.04 8.50 14.51
CA ASN A 63 -11.23 9.24 14.96
C ASN A 63 -12.27 9.46 13.84
N LEU A 64 -11.86 9.34 12.58
CA LEU A 64 -12.78 9.42 11.43
C LEU A 64 -13.56 8.13 11.17
N ILE A 65 -13.20 7.04 11.84
CA ILE A 65 -13.92 5.76 11.75
C ILE A 65 -15.02 5.74 12.79
N THR A 66 -16.05 6.55 12.56
CA THR A 66 -17.21 6.68 13.45
C THR A 66 -18.11 5.43 13.43
N PRO A 67 -19.02 5.27 14.39
CA PRO A 67 -20.04 4.21 14.35
C PRO A 67 -20.84 4.20 13.04
N GLU A 68 -21.22 5.36 12.52
CA GLU A 68 -21.97 5.50 11.27
C GLU A 68 -21.11 5.04 10.08
N LYS A 69 -19.81 5.37 10.10
CA LYS A 69 -18.87 4.91 9.09
C LYS A 69 -18.74 3.40 9.09
N ARG A 70 -18.67 2.76 10.26
CA ARG A 70 -18.63 1.29 10.41
C ARG A 70 -19.91 0.65 9.86
N VAL A 71 -21.07 1.18 10.21
CA VAL A 71 -22.37 0.71 9.69
C VAL A 71 -22.42 0.85 8.17
N ALA A 72 -21.98 1.98 7.63
CA ALA A 72 -21.93 2.21 6.19
C ALA A 72 -20.98 1.22 5.49
N ALA A 73 -19.81 0.94 6.08
CA ALA A 73 -18.85 -0.04 5.56
C ALA A 73 -19.43 -1.46 5.54
N ALA A 74 -20.12 -1.88 6.61
CA ALA A 74 -20.78 -3.20 6.69
C ALA A 74 -21.78 -3.43 5.56
N ARG A 75 -22.49 -2.38 5.13
CA ARG A 75 -23.47 -2.44 4.02
C ARG A 75 -22.84 -2.66 2.64
N LEU A 76 -21.52 -2.50 2.51
CA LEU A 76 -20.79 -2.77 1.27
C LEU A 76 -20.52 -4.26 1.05
N VAL A 77 -20.70 -5.09 2.06
CA VAL A 77 -20.50 -6.53 1.95
C VAL A 77 -21.67 -7.13 1.17
N THR A 78 -21.43 -7.49 -0.08
CA THR A 78 -22.45 -8.07 -0.98
C THR A 78 -22.16 -9.52 -1.32
N ALA A 79 -20.90 -9.90 -1.48
CA ALA A 79 -20.50 -11.24 -1.88
C ALA A 79 -20.09 -12.14 -0.69
N GLY A 80 -19.84 -11.58 0.50
CA GLY A 80 -19.39 -12.32 1.68
C GLY A 80 -18.00 -12.97 1.52
N ILE A 81 -17.19 -12.49 0.56
CA ILE A 81 -15.85 -13.02 0.29
C ILE A 81 -14.86 -12.27 1.17
N SER A 82 -14.04 -13.05 1.90
CA SER A 82 -12.93 -12.54 2.70
C SER A 82 -11.62 -12.68 1.92
N VAL A 83 -10.81 -11.62 1.91
CA VAL A 83 -9.48 -11.60 1.28
C VAL A 83 -8.46 -11.20 2.34
N SER A 84 -7.49 -12.10 2.60
CA SER A 84 -6.38 -11.76 3.49
C SER A 84 -5.45 -10.74 2.82
N LEU A 85 -5.10 -9.69 3.55
CA LEU A 85 -4.06 -8.73 3.16
C LEU A 85 -2.70 -9.06 3.80
N GLY A 86 -2.67 -10.08 4.67
CA GLY A 86 -1.44 -10.59 5.27
C GLY A 86 -0.66 -11.46 4.29
N HIS A 87 0.64 -11.18 4.17
CA HIS A 87 1.57 -12.09 3.52
C HIS A 87 1.95 -13.22 4.48
N TYR A 88 2.26 -14.41 3.95
CA TYR A 88 2.83 -15.47 4.78
C TYR A 88 4.12 -14.99 5.44
N ALA A 89 4.29 -15.32 6.72
CA ALA A 89 5.50 -14.99 7.46
C ALA A 89 6.73 -15.62 6.80
N MET A 90 7.77 -14.83 6.65
CA MET A 90 9.01 -15.28 5.99
C MET A 90 9.93 -15.93 7.02
N THR A 91 10.19 -17.22 6.85
CA THR A 91 11.04 -18.02 7.72
C THR A 91 12.51 -18.06 7.31
N GLU A 92 12.83 -17.54 6.12
CA GLU A 92 14.19 -17.52 5.60
C GLU A 92 14.86 -16.17 5.82
N LYS A 93 16.11 -16.18 6.25
CA LYS A 93 16.95 -14.99 6.33
C LYS A 93 17.41 -14.58 4.94
N THR A 94 17.09 -13.35 4.55
CA THR A 94 17.46 -12.76 3.26
C THR A 94 17.88 -11.31 3.45
N VAL A 95 18.39 -10.66 2.39
CA VAL A 95 18.81 -9.24 2.46
C VAL A 95 17.65 -8.28 2.78
N ASP A 96 16.42 -8.70 2.54
CA ASP A 96 15.19 -7.94 2.87
C ASP A 96 14.42 -8.54 4.06
N ASN A 97 14.97 -9.56 4.72
CA ASN A 97 14.43 -10.19 5.94
C ASN A 97 15.57 -10.60 6.87
N ASN A 98 16.07 -9.67 7.68
CA ASN A 98 17.15 -9.93 8.61
C ASN A 98 16.72 -10.70 9.86
N SER A 99 15.44 -10.60 10.24
CA SER A 99 14.83 -11.22 11.41
C SER A 99 13.67 -12.13 10.96
N PRO A 100 13.97 -13.37 10.55
CA PRO A 100 12.98 -14.32 10.09
C PRO A 100 11.95 -14.62 11.20
N TYR A 101 10.75 -14.97 10.77
CA TYR A 101 9.73 -15.54 11.65
C TYR A 101 10.20 -16.90 12.16
N GLU A 102 10.25 -17.06 13.47
CA GLU A 102 10.60 -18.31 14.12
C GLU A 102 9.33 -18.98 14.68
N HIS A 103 9.17 -20.25 14.39
CA HIS A 103 8.08 -21.07 14.91
C HIS A 103 8.64 -22.38 15.44
N SER A 104 8.19 -22.79 16.61
CA SER A 104 8.52 -24.09 17.20
C SER A 104 7.34 -24.68 17.96
N MET A 105 7.34 -26.00 18.08
CA MET A 105 6.35 -26.71 18.90
C MET A 105 6.92 -26.99 20.26
N ILE A 106 6.17 -26.64 21.30
CA ILE A 106 6.45 -26.99 22.70
C ILE A 106 5.56 -28.18 23.08
N THR A 107 6.15 -29.21 23.63
CA THR A 107 5.39 -30.33 24.20
C THR A 107 5.30 -30.14 25.71
N LEU A 108 4.09 -30.09 26.23
CA LEU A 108 3.83 -30.10 27.67
C LEU A 108 3.52 -31.54 28.11
N ASN A 109 4.40 -32.10 28.92
CA ASN A 109 4.23 -33.44 29.49
C ASN A 109 3.56 -33.29 30.85
N LEU A 110 2.31 -33.68 30.97
CA LEU A 110 1.57 -33.70 32.25
C LEU A 110 1.49 -35.12 32.79
N PRO A 111 1.88 -35.36 34.04
CA PRO A 111 1.76 -36.68 34.66
C PRO A 111 0.29 -37.17 34.65
N GLY A 112 0.06 -38.34 34.07
CA GLY A 112 -1.27 -38.96 34.01
C GLY A 112 -2.25 -38.37 32.99
N ALA A 113 -1.79 -37.51 32.11
CA ALA A 113 -2.57 -36.94 31.01
C ALA A 113 -1.90 -37.15 29.65
N GLU A 114 -2.65 -37.00 28.56
CA GLU A 114 -2.07 -36.94 27.21
C GLU A 114 -1.23 -35.67 27.05
N ASN A 115 -0.13 -35.79 26.29
CA ASN A 115 0.76 -34.68 26.03
C ASN A 115 0.06 -33.66 25.15
N SER A 116 0.05 -32.41 25.57
CA SER A 116 -0.40 -31.25 24.76
C SER A 116 0.76 -30.63 24.03
N ARG A 117 0.47 -30.10 22.85
CA ARG A 117 1.44 -29.38 22.03
C ARG A 117 0.98 -27.95 21.79
N PHE A 118 1.89 -27.03 21.89
CA PHE A 118 1.64 -25.60 21.77
C PHE A 118 2.64 -24.97 20.79
N ASP A 119 2.19 -23.95 20.13
CA ASP A 119 3.05 -23.13 19.27
C ASP A 119 3.84 -22.13 20.10
N SER A 120 5.11 -21.95 19.75
CA SER A 120 5.94 -20.83 20.19
C SER A 120 6.33 -20.02 18.97
N ILE A 121 6.12 -18.72 19.04
CA ILE A 121 6.32 -17.80 17.94
C ILE A 121 7.23 -16.66 18.38
N LYS A 122 8.22 -16.33 17.54
CA LYS A 122 9.01 -15.12 17.68
C LYS A 122 9.02 -14.38 16.33
N VAL A 123 8.70 -13.09 16.37
CA VAL A 123 8.71 -12.23 15.18
C VAL A 123 9.14 -10.80 15.54
N GLU A 124 10.08 -10.27 14.80
CA GLU A 124 10.36 -8.85 14.73
C GLU A 124 9.59 -8.30 13.53
N SER A 125 8.41 -7.73 13.80
CA SER A 125 7.43 -7.43 12.76
C SER A 125 7.79 -6.22 11.91
N HIS A 126 8.58 -5.29 12.46
CA HIS A 126 8.93 -4.05 11.76
C HIS A 126 9.83 -4.29 10.55
N GLY A 127 9.64 -3.47 9.52
CA GLY A 127 10.33 -3.57 8.26
C GLY A 127 9.42 -3.97 7.11
N SER A 128 9.95 -4.61 6.08
CA SER A 128 9.22 -4.90 4.84
C SER A 128 8.87 -6.37 4.64
N ALA A 129 9.31 -7.24 5.55
CA ALA A 129 9.17 -8.69 5.41
C ALA A 129 7.85 -9.22 5.96
N HIS A 130 7.40 -8.67 7.08
CA HIS A 130 6.21 -9.14 7.78
C HIS A 130 5.09 -8.11 7.74
N THR A 131 3.86 -8.59 7.56
CA THR A 131 2.66 -7.74 7.64
C THR A 131 2.41 -7.33 9.08
N HIS A 132 2.33 -6.04 9.33
CA HIS A 132 2.11 -5.49 10.68
C HIS A 132 1.40 -4.14 10.60
N VAL A 133 1.01 -3.62 11.74
CA VAL A 133 0.48 -2.28 11.93
C VAL A 133 1.38 -1.55 12.92
N ASP A 134 1.84 -0.38 12.55
CA ASP A 134 2.66 0.48 13.42
C ASP A 134 1.81 1.34 14.34
N ALA A 135 2.26 1.49 15.58
CA ALA A 135 1.73 2.45 16.51
C ALA A 135 2.19 3.88 16.15
N LEU A 136 1.42 4.89 16.55
CA LEU A 136 1.80 6.29 16.32
C LEU A 136 3.10 6.68 17.04
N CYS A 137 3.44 6.01 18.13
CA CYS A 137 4.70 6.24 18.85
C CYS A 137 5.95 5.76 18.09
N HIS A 138 5.82 5.02 16.99
CA HIS A 138 6.97 4.59 16.20
C HIS A 138 7.48 5.64 15.22
N GLN A 139 6.81 6.78 15.09
CA GLN A 139 7.16 7.82 14.12
C GLN A 139 7.45 9.13 14.83
N LEU A 140 8.71 9.56 14.76
CA LEU A 140 9.16 10.85 15.30
C LEU A 140 9.40 11.84 14.16
N LYS A 141 9.04 13.08 14.39
CA LYS A 141 9.42 14.22 13.55
C LYS A 141 10.02 15.31 14.44
N ALA A 142 11.28 15.63 14.20
CA ALA A 142 12.03 16.65 14.97
C ALA A 142 12.02 16.45 16.49
N GLY A 143 11.98 15.18 16.95
CA GLY A 143 11.98 14.84 18.39
C GLY A 143 10.59 14.77 19.03
N GLU A 144 9.55 15.05 18.27
CA GLU A 144 8.16 14.95 18.71
C GLU A 144 7.42 13.81 18.02
N LEU A 145 6.48 13.24 18.74
CA LEU A 145 5.52 12.25 18.25
C LEU A 145 4.23 12.95 17.80
N TYR A 146 3.30 12.16 17.27
CA TYR A 146 1.98 12.65 16.90
C TYR A 146 1.40 13.52 18.02
N ASN A 147 0.75 14.62 17.64
CA ASN A 147 0.07 15.57 18.53
C ASN A 147 0.99 16.28 19.55
N GLY A 148 2.31 16.33 19.29
CA GLY A 148 3.29 17.02 20.13
C GLY A 148 3.70 16.26 21.39
N TYR A 149 3.39 14.98 21.49
CA TYR A 149 3.90 14.16 22.59
C TYR A 149 5.42 14.08 22.54
N SER A 150 6.07 14.18 23.73
CA SER A 150 7.51 13.99 23.86
C SER A 150 7.93 12.55 23.52
N ALA A 151 9.11 12.39 22.94
CA ALA A 151 9.72 11.09 22.75
C ALA A 151 9.97 10.33 24.08
N ASP A 152 9.98 11.01 25.21
CA ASP A 152 10.16 10.40 26.55
C ASP A 152 9.04 9.42 26.93
N VAL A 153 7.92 9.42 26.19
CA VAL A 153 6.85 8.43 26.40
C VAL A 153 7.23 7.05 25.86
N ILE A 154 8.33 6.93 25.09
CA ILE A 154 8.88 5.67 24.60
C ILE A 154 9.86 5.16 25.66
N THR A 155 9.62 3.97 26.17
CA THR A 155 10.45 3.31 27.17
C THR A 155 10.89 1.93 26.69
N ASP A 156 11.84 1.30 27.41
CA ASP A 156 12.23 -0.09 27.13
C ASP A 156 11.07 -1.09 27.31
N SER A 157 10.01 -0.69 28.02
CA SER A 157 8.82 -1.51 28.25
C SER A 157 7.71 -1.26 27.21
N GLY A 158 7.91 -0.29 26.31
CA GLY A 158 6.94 0.13 25.28
C GLY A 158 6.54 1.58 25.38
N CYS A 159 5.49 1.95 24.67
CA CYS A 159 5.00 3.32 24.60
C CYS A 159 3.97 3.59 25.70
N ALA A 160 4.25 4.55 26.58
CA ALA A 160 3.29 4.97 27.61
C ALA A 160 2.12 5.80 27.02
N LYS A 161 2.30 6.32 25.81
CA LYS A 161 1.31 7.06 25.01
C LYS A 161 1.43 6.65 23.55
N LEU A 162 0.35 6.83 22.79
CA LEU A 162 0.32 6.56 21.35
C LEU A 162 0.59 5.09 20.99
N GLY A 163 0.36 4.17 21.93
CA GLY A 163 0.59 2.74 21.78
C GLY A 163 -0.40 2.08 20.81
N ILE A 164 -0.05 0.86 20.37
CA ILE A 164 -0.90 0.08 19.46
C ILE A 164 -2.24 -0.36 20.12
N ASP A 165 -2.31 -0.36 21.45
CA ASP A 165 -3.51 -0.64 22.22
C ASP A 165 -4.66 0.36 21.97
N ASN A 166 -4.37 1.54 21.44
CA ASN A 166 -5.39 2.45 20.91
C ASN A 166 -6.20 1.84 19.75
N LEU A 167 -5.69 0.78 19.11
CA LEU A 167 -6.38 -0.01 18.07
C LEU A 167 -7.15 -1.23 18.61
N LYS A 168 -7.29 -1.39 19.92
CA LYS A 168 -7.92 -2.58 20.55
C LYS A 168 -9.34 -2.86 20.03
N ASP A 169 -10.08 -1.84 19.64
CA ASP A 169 -11.43 -1.98 19.08
C ASP A 169 -11.42 -2.35 17.58
N GLY A 170 -10.24 -2.52 17.02
CA GLY A 170 -10.01 -2.87 15.62
C GLY A 170 -10.27 -1.74 14.64
N VAL A 171 -9.85 -1.97 13.40
CA VAL A 171 -10.10 -1.07 12.27
C VAL A 171 -11.14 -1.72 11.37
N PHE A 172 -12.37 -1.21 11.42
CA PHE A 172 -13.46 -1.68 10.56
C PHE A 172 -14.07 -0.51 9.79
N THR A 173 -13.76 -0.43 8.50
CA THR A 173 -14.21 0.66 7.63
C THR A 173 -14.16 0.25 6.16
N ARG A 174 -14.54 1.14 5.26
CA ARG A 174 -14.36 0.95 3.83
C ARG A 174 -12.86 1.00 3.47
N GLY A 175 -12.35 -0.06 2.83
CA GLY A 175 -11.03 -0.08 2.21
C GLY A 175 -11.10 0.32 0.74
N ILE A 176 -10.15 1.13 0.28
CA ILE A 176 -9.99 1.51 -1.12
C ILE A 176 -8.63 0.99 -1.59
N LEU A 177 -8.65 0.05 -2.53
CA LEU A 177 -7.43 -0.44 -3.18
C LEU A 177 -7.04 0.52 -4.30
N ILE A 178 -5.84 1.07 -4.20
CA ILE A 178 -5.20 1.91 -5.21
C ILE A 178 -4.07 1.08 -5.84
N ASP A 179 -4.30 0.59 -7.05
CA ASP A 179 -3.34 -0.26 -7.76
C ASP A 179 -2.49 0.58 -8.72
N VAL A 180 -1.40 1.15 -8.18
CA VAL A 180 -0.52 2.06 -8.95
C VAL A 180 0.18 1.36 -10.12
N PRO A 181 0.72 0.13 -10.00
CA PRO A 181 1.22 -0.60 -11.16
C PRO A 181 0.19 -0.76 -12.28
N ARG A 182 -1.05 -1.09 -11.95
CA ARG A 182 -2.13 -1.20 -12.93
C ARG A 182 -2.43 0.13 -13.61
N LEU A 183 -2.45 1.24 -12.84
CA LEU A 183 -2.61 2.57 -13.38
C LEU A 183 -1.51 2.92 -14.39
N LYS A 184 -0.27 2.55 -14.06
CA LYS A 184 0.92 2.85 -14.90
C LYS A 184 1.18 1.78 -15.99
N GLY A 185 0.38 0.72 -16.07
CA GLY A 185 0.53 -0.35 -17.07
C GLY A 185 1.79 -1.19 -16.88
N VAL A 186 2.27 -1.32 -15.64
CA VAL A 186 3.48 -2.09 -15.28
C VAL A 186 3.16 -3.20 -14.28
N PRO A 187 3.95 -4.28 -14.20
CA PRO A 187 3.67 -5.36 -13.25
C PRO A 187 3.97 -4.99 -11.79
N TRP A 188 4.88 -4.07 -11.57
CA TRP A 188 5.27 -3.50 -10.26
C TRP A 188 5.94 -2.14 -10.44
N LEU A 189 6.07 -1.39 -9.34
CA LEU A 189 6.95 -0.22 -9.29
C LEU A 189 8.36 -0.66 -8.94
N GLU A 190 9.35 -0.12 -9.66
CA GLU A 190 10.74 -0.32 -9.27
C GLU A 190 11.05 0.47 -7.99
N PRO A 191 12.04 0.04 -7.18
CA PRO A 191 12.47 0.81 -6.01
C PRO A 191 12.79 2.26 -6.38
N GLY A 192 12.34 3.21 -5.55
CA GLY A 192 12.54 4.64 -5.75
C GLY A 192 11.53 5.34 -6.65
N VAL A 193 10.66 4.62 -7.32
CA VAL A 193 9.56 5.26 -8.04
C VAL A 193 8.60 5.87 -7.02
N ALA A 194 8.50 7.19 -7.02
CA ALA A 194 7.59 7.92 -6.16
C ALA A 194 6.14 7.78 -6.65
N ILE A 195 5.22 7.83 -5.69
CA ILE A 195 3.78 7.93 -5.94
C ILE A 195 3.36 9.34 -5.53
N TYR A 196 2.76 10.06 -6.44
CA TYR A 196 2.35 11.45 -6.25
C TYR A 196 0.82 11.55 -6.06
N PRO A 197 0.31 12.66 -5.52
CA PRO A 197 -1.12 12.90 -5.40
C PRO A 197 -1.87 12.71 -6.71
N GLU A 198 -1.27 13.10 -7.83
CA GLU A 198 -1.85 12.96 -9.17
C GLU A 198 -2.05 11.49 -9.58
N ASP A 199 -1.21 10.58 -9.10
CA ASP A 199 -1.40 9.14 -9.31
C ASP A 199 -2.66 8.65 -8.57
N LEU A 200 -2.90 9.16 -7.36
CA LEU A 200 -4.08 8.82 -6.56
C LEU A 200 -5.35 9.37 -7.21
N GLU A 201 -5.33 10.62 -7.65
CA GLU A 201 -6.44 11.27 -8.36
C GLU A 201 -6.75 10.57 -9.70
N ALA A 202 -5.71 10.19 -10.44
CA ALA A 202 -5.87 9.43 -11.67
C ALA A 202 -6.52 8.07 -11.42
N TRP A 203 -6.13 7.39 -10.33
CA TRP A 203 -6.77 6.13 -9.94
C TRP A 203 -8.23 6.32 -9.54
N GLU A 204 -8.57 7.33 -8.73
CA GLU A 204 -9.95 7.66 -8.38
C GLU A 204 -10.82 7.83 -9.62
N LYS A 205 -10.31 8.58 -10.61
CA LYS A 205 -10.98 8.81 -11.89
C LYS A 205 -11.14 7.51 -12.69
N GLN A 206 -10.08 6.71 -12.82
CA GLN A 206 -10.10 5.45 -13.57
C GLN A 206 -11.03 4.43 -12.94
N ALA A 207 -11.02 4.31 -11.61
CA ALA A 207 -11.84 3.35 -10.88
C ALA A 207 -13.26 3.85 -10.59
N SER A 208 -13.57 5.12 -10.92
CA SER A 208 -14.84 5.79 -10.61
C SER A 208 -15.20 5.71 -9.13
N ILE A 209 -14.20 5.92 -8.26
CA ILE A 209 -14.33 5.94 -6.81
C ILE A 209 -13.84 7.27 -6.26
N ARG A 210 -14.24 7.57 -5.02
CA ARG A 210 -13.73 8.70 -4.26
C ARG A 210 -13.29 8.24 -2.88
N VAL A 211 -12.11 8.70 -2.49
CA VAL A 211 -11.62 8.58 -1.12
C VAL A 211 -12.42 9.53 -0.23
N GLY A 212 -12.84 9.07 0.91
CA GLY A 212 -13.60 9.84 1.88
C GLY A 212 -13.06 9.71 3.29
N ALA A 213 -13.53 10.57 4.17
CA ALA A 213 -13.13 10.54 5.58
C ALA A 213 -13.40 9.16 6.20
N GLY A 214 -12.41 8.66 6.93
CA GLY A 214 -12.45 7.35 7.58
C GLY A 214 -12.30 6.14 6.66
N ASP A 215 -11.95 6.31 5.38
CA ASP A 215 -11.53 5.21 4.52
C ASP A 215 -10.09 4.77 4.84
N VAL A 216 -9.80 3.51 4.65
CA VAL A 216 -8.43 2.97 4.64
C VAL A 216 -7.92 2.87 3.20
N LEU A 217 -6.78 3.47 2.93
CA LEU A 217 -6.11 3.38 1.63
C LEU A 217 -5.16 2.19 1.62
N LEU A 218 -5.34 1.31 0.64
CA LEU A 218 -4.51 0.15 0.39
C LEU A 218 -3.73 0.39 -0.91
N VAL A 219 -2.55 0.98 -0.79
CA VAL A 219 -1.72 1.34 -1.95
C VAL A 219 -0.86 0.15 -2.35
N ARG A 220 -1.21 -0.47 -3.47
CA ARG A 220 -0.44 -1.57 -4.04
C ARG A 220 0.71 -1.03 -4.88
N THR A 221 1.93 -1.47 -4.57
CA THR A 221 3.15 -1.14 -5.35
C THR A 221 3.64 -2.30 -6.21
N GLY A 222 3.17 -3.52 -5.94
CA GLY A 222 3.63 -4.73 -6.62
C GLY A 222 4.93 -5.31 -6.05
N ARG A 223 5.36 -4.89 -4.84
CA ARG A 223 6.60 -5.35 -4.19
C ARG A 223 6.78 -6.87 -4.25
N TRP A 224 5.77 -7.64 -3.88
CA TRP A 224 5.86 -9.11 -3.84
C TRP A 224 5.94 -9.74 -5.23
N ALA A 225 5.29 -9.15 -6.23
CA ALA A 225 5.42 -9.59 -7.62
C ALA A 225 6.86 -9.36 -8.14
N ARG A 226 7.45 -8.20 -7.82
CA ARG A 226 8.85 -7.93 -8.14
C ARG A 226 9.78 -8.91 -7.44
N ARG A 227 9.58 -9.14 -6.13
CA ARG A 227 10.39 -10.06 -5.35
C ARG A 227 10.36 -11.48 -5.90
N ALA A 228 9.19 -11.95 -6.31
CA ALA A 228 9.05 -13.26 -6.94
C ALA A 228 9.80 -13.35 -8.28
N ALA A 229 9.82 -12.27 -9.06
CA ALA A 229 10.43 -12.26 -10.39
C ALA A 229 11.94 -11.99 -10.36
N LYS A 230 12.43 -11.13 -9.46
CA LYS A 230 13.81 -10.64 -9.43
C LYS A 230 14.62 -11.09 -8.19
N GLY A 231 13.97 -11.72 -7.22
CA GLY A 231 14.57 -12.08 -5.94
C GLY A 231 14.53 -10.94 -4.91
N PRO A 232 15.02 -11.22 -3.66
CA PRO A 232 15.11 -10.24 -2.60
C PRO A 232 16.15 -9.15 -2.93
N TRP A 233 15.94 -7.95 -2.39
CA TRP A 233 16.87 -6.81 -2.53
C TRP A 233 16.99 -6.04 -1.22
N PRO A 234 18.13 -5.37 -0.95
CA PRO A 234 18.31 -4.59 0.25
C PRO A 234 17.33 -3.40 0.30
N MET A 235 16.79 -3.11 1.47
CA MET A 235 15.90 -1.96 1.66
C MET A 235 16.60 -0.62 1.44
N SER A 236 17.93 -0.60 1.47
CA SER A 236 18.76 0.57 1.17
C SER A 236 18.88 0.88 -0.34
N GLU A 237 18.54 -0.05 -1.20
CA GLU A 237 18.38 0.23 -2.63
C GLU A 237 17.12 1.08 -2.87
N ARG A 238 17.16 2.28 -2.36
CA ARG A 238 16.36 3.36 -2.91
C ARG A 238 17.11 3.78 -4.15
N SER A 239 16.50 3.64 -5.30
CA SER A 239 17.10 3.98 -6.57
C SER A 239 17.92 5.26 -6.50
N SER A 240 19.09 5.19 -7.08
CA SER A 240 19.83 6.34 -7.58
C SER A 240 18.97 7.16 -8.54
#